data_7997c27e9af857340b6b4314826cda2b
#
_entry.id   7997c27e9af857340b6b4314826cda2b
#
_cell.length_a   1.000
_cell.length_b   1.000
_cell.length_c   1.000
_cell.angle_alpha   90.00
_cell.angle_beta   90.00
_cell.angle_gamma   90.00
#
_symmetry.space_group_name_H-M   'P 1'
#
loop_
_entity.id
_entity.type
_entity.pdbx_description
1 polymer ?
#
loop_
_entity_poly.entity_id
_entity_poly.type
_entity_poly.pdbx_seq_one_letter_code
_entity_poly.pdbx_strand_id
1 'polypeptide(L)'
;MTKDSHADCPLSFFIATVNSIWYNYFVGEFMKVKICGITSAEDIKIVNACKPDFAGFVMFFSKSKRNISPETAKSLIETLDKNVLSVAVTVSPTLEQVKTAYDCGFDYIQIHGEVGEDVLSNPYLKVIRAFNVSDLEKFDEYRMNQNIVGYVFDAHEPDRKSVV
;
A
#
# COMPACT_ATOMS: atom_id res chain seq x y z
N MET A 1 39.29 -12.30 -11.31
CA MET A 1 38.32 -11.18 -11.40
C MET A 1 37.08 -11.72 -12.10
N THR A 2 36.17 -12.25 -11.34
CA THR A 2 34.86 -12.75 -11.81
C THR A 2 33.81 -11.96 -11.06
N LYS A 3 33.06 -11.14 -11.79
CA LYS A 3 31.89 -10.43 -11.27
C LYS A 3 30.74 -11.43 -11.22
N ASP A 4 30.33 -11.79 -10.02
CA ASP A 4 29.07 -12.48 -9.78
C ASP A 4 27.91 -11.56 -10.08
N SER A 5 27.21 -11.86 -11.16
CA SER A 5 25.92 -11.26 -11.48
C SER A 5 24.86 -11.94 -10.59
N HIS A 6 24.55 -11.34 -9.45
CA HIS A 6 23.34 -11.70 -8.73
C HIS A 6 22.15 -11.12 -9.51
N ALA A 7 21.41 -12.03 -10.14
CA ALA A 7 20.11 -11.69 -10.69
C ALA A 7 19.19 -11.31 -9.53
N ASP A 8 18.79 -10.04 -9.51
CA ASP A 8 17.81 -9.51 -8.57
C ASP A 8 16.46 -10.22 -8.80
N CYS A 9 16.18 -11.19 -7.94
CA CYS A 9 14.83 -11.70 -7.79
C CYS A 9 14.00 -10.59 -7.11
N PRO A 10 12.91 -10.09 -7.69
CA PRO A 10 12.08 -9.11 -7.02
C PRO A 10 11.45 -9.76 -5.79
N LEU A 11 11.97 -9.40 -4.61
CA LEU A 11 11.43 -9.84 -3.34
C LEU A 11 10.03 -9.25 -3.17
N SER A 12 9.01 -10.05 -3.45
CA SER A 12 7.65 -9.73 -3.02
C SER A 12 7.58 -9.83 -1.51
N PHE A 13 7.16 -8.77 -0.84
CA PHE A 13 7.02 -8.74 0.61
C PHE A 13 5.54 -8.74 1.01
N PHE A 14 5.25 -9.35 2.15
CA PHE A 14 3.92 -9.35 2.74
C PHE A 14 3.80 -8.19 3.73
N ILE A 15 2.74 -7.39 3.57
CA ILE A 15 2.40 -6.31 4.51
C ILE A 15 1.29 -6.82 5.42
N ALA A 16 1.59 -6.97 6.71
CA ALA A 16 0.56 -7.22 7.71
C ALA A 16 -0.03 -5.88 8.17
N THR A 17 -1.32 -5.68 8.00
CA THR A 17 -2.03 -4.58 8.65
C THR A 17 -2.27 -4.93 10.11
N VAL A 18 -1.62 -4.22 11.02
CA VAL A 18 -1.69 -4.54 12.44
C VAL A 18 -2.94 -3.91 13.06
N ASN A 19 -3.91 -4.78 13.40
CA ASN A 19 -4.86 -4.53 14.48
C ASN A 19 -4.68 -5.53 15.65
N SER A 20 -3.56 -6.26 15.69
CA SER A 20 -3.20 -7.12 16.83
C SER A 20 -1.73 -7.55 16.76
N ILE A 21 -1.07 -7.40 17.90
CA ILE A 21 0.31 -7.80 18.14
C ILE A 21 0.38 -9.32 18.24
N TRP A 22 1.11 -9.99 17.32
CA TRP A 22 1.63 -11.34 17.52
C TRP A 22 3.12 -11.34 17.24
N TYR A 23 3.86 -11.61 18.28
CA TYR A 23 5.31 -11.84 18.26
C TYR A 23 5.58 -13.24 17.69
N ASN A 24 6.30 -13.34 16.57
CA ASN A 24 6.90 -14.60 16.18
C ASN A 24 8.35 -14.43 15.76
N TYR A 25 9.17 -15.12 16.52
CA TYR A 25 10.60 -15.31 16.39
C TYR A 25 10.86 -16.23 15.19
N PHE A 26 11.21 -15.68 14.03
CA PHE A 26 11.87 -16.47 12.99
C PHE A 26 12.86 -15.62 12.17
N VAL A 27 13.98 -16.26 11.88
CA VAL A 27 15.23 -15.75 11.36
C VAL A 27 15.09 -14.87 10.10
N GLY A 28 15.51 -13.62 10.18
CA GLY A 28 16.19 -12.92 9.07
C GLY A 28 15.33 -12.08 8.11
N GLU A 29 13.98 -12.14 8.11
CA GLU A 29 13.14 -11.23 7.33
C GLU A 29 12.46 -10.22 8.25
N PHE A 30 12.80 -8.94 8.06
CA PHE A 30 12.17 -7.85 8.81
C PHE A 30 10.71 -7.75 8.42
N MET A 31 9.82 -7.96 9.39
CA MET A 31 8.39 -7.70 9.21
C MET A 31 8.19 -6.23 8.87
N LYS A 32 7.50 -5.95 7.76
CA LYS A 32 7.14 -4.60 7.35
C LYS A 32 5.85 -4.16 8.00
N VAL A 33 5.84 -2.95 8.55
CA VAL A 33 4.69 -2.34 9.24
C VAL A 33 4.12 -1.20 8.42
N LYS A 34 2.80 -1.21 8.22
CA LYS A 34 2.07 -0.11 7.58
C LYS A 34 1.01 0.45 8.53
N ILE A 35 1.01 1.77 8.74
CA ILE A 35 -0.08 2.51 9.39
C ILE A 35 -0.96 3.09 8.28
N CYS A 36 -2.27 2.81 8.32
CA CYS A 36 -3.19 3.18 7.24
C CYS A 36 -4.33 4.07 7.72
N GLY A 37 -4.78 4.96 6.82
CA GLY A 37 -5.92 5.86 7.06
C GLY A 37 -5.52 7.20 7.65
N ILE A 38 -4.39 7.72 7.23
CA ILE A 38 -3.85 9.03 7.63
C ILE A 38 -4.67 10.13 6.95
N THR A 39 -5.12 11.10 7.73
CA THR A 39 -6.02 12.18 7.27
C THR A 39 -5.60 13.56 7.72
N SER A 40 -4.67 13.68 8.67
CA SER A 40 -4.34 14.94 9.33
C SER A 40 -2.84 15.10 9.61
N ALA A 41 -2.42 16.33 9.88
CA ALA A 41 -1.06 16.63 10.32
C ALA A 41 -0.74 16.01 11.70
N GLU A 42 -1.74 15.81 12.53
CA GLU A 42 -1.62 15.12 13.82
C GLU A 42 -1.27 13.64 13.59
N ASP A 43 -1.93 12.98 12.63
CA ASP A 43 -1.60 11.61 12.25
C ASP A 43 -0.15 11.51 11.76
N ILE A 44 0.31 12.49 10.95
CA ILE A 44 1.70 12.54 10.47
C ILE A 44 2.70 12.64 11.62
N LYS A 45 2.41 13.45 12.66
CA LYS A 45 3.30 13.53 13.82
C LYS A 45 3.45 12.18 14.52
N ILE A 46 2.35 11.42 14.65
CA ILE A 46 2.36 10.08 15.25
C ILE A 46 3.16 9.10 14.35
N VAL A 47 2.90 9.11 13.06
CA VAL A 47 3.61 8.27 12.07
C VAL A 47 5.10 8.55 12.09
N ASN A 48 5.51 9.83 12.07
CA ASN A 48 6.91 10.24 12.11
C ASN A 48 7.60 9.82 13.42
N ALA A 49 6.86 9.81 14.54
CA ALA A 49 7.38 9.32 15.83
C ALA A 49 7.52 7.79 15.89
N CYS A 50 6.55 7.06 15.34
CA CYS A 50 6.54 5.59 15.32
C CYS A 50 7.46 4.98 14.26
N LYS A 51 7.75 5.72 13.17
CA LYS A 51 8.58 5.30 12.05
C LYS A 51 8.23 3.93 11.48
N PRO A 52 6.97 3.71 11.04
CA PRO A 52 6.62 2.50 10.31
C PRO A 52 7.35 2.47 8.97
N ASP A 53 7.35 1.32 8.29
CA ASP A 53 7.89 1.24 6.92
C ASP A 53 7.00 1.98 5.92
N PHE A 54 5.67 1.95 6.13
CA PHE A 54 4.70 2.54 5.21
C PHE A 54 3.63 3.36 5.91
N ALA A 55 3.21 4.43 5.25
CA ALA A 55 2.08 5.29 5.62
C ALA A 55 1.01 5.26 4.52
N GLY A 56 -0.22 4.82 4.83
CA GLY A 56 -1.32 4.66 3.89
C GLY A 56 -2.34 5.80 3.95
N PHE A 57 -2.70 6.34 2.79
CA PHE A 57 -3.66 7.43 2.61
C PHE A 57 -4.78 6.97 1.68
N VAL A 58 -6.03 6.98 2.15
CA VAL A 58 -7.18 6.58 1.33
C VAL A 58 -7.51 7.69 0.36
N MET A 59 -7.54 7.37 -0.94
CA MET A 59 -7.82 8.31 -2.02
C MET A 59 -8.85 7.77 -2.99
N PHE A 60 -9.60 8.67 -3.62
CA PHE A 60 -10.57 8.36 -4.68
C PHE A 60 -11.69 7.39 -4.28
N PHE A 61 -11.96 7.27 -2.97
CA PHE A 61 -13.01 6.41 -2.44
C PHE A 61 -13.91 7.15 -1.45
N SER A 62 -14.87 7.91 -1.96
CA SER A 62 -15.75 8.81 -1.19
C SER A 62 -16.61 8.12 -0.12
N LYS A 63 -16.77 6.78 -0.20
CA LYS A 63 -17.47 6.00 0.84
C LYS A 63 -16.66 5.86 2.12
N SER A 64 -15.35 6.02 2.07
CA SER A 64 -14.50 5.98 3.25
C SER A 64 -14.50 7.32 3.97
N LYS A 65 -14.68 7.30 5.28
CA LYS A 65 -14.53 8.49 6.14
C LYS A 65 -13.08 9.01 6.17
N ARG A 66 -12.13 8.19 5.73
CA ARG A 66 -10.70 8.52 5.69
C ARG A 66 -10.23 8.96 4.31
N ASN A 67 -11.16 9.13 3.37
CA ASN A 67 -10.81 9.63 2.04
C ASN A 67 -10.35 11.07 2.10
N ILE A 68 -9.18 11.35 1.52
CA ILE A 68 -8.63 12.72 1.43
C ILE A 68 -8.51 13.16 -0.03
N SER A 69 -8.44 14.47 -0.24
CA SER A 69 -8.22 15.05 -1.57
C SER A 69 -6.75 14.96 -1.99
N PRO A 70 -6.44 15.06 -3.30
CA PRO A 70 -5.05 15.12 -3.78
C PRO A 70 -4.24 16.25 -3.15
N GLU A 71 -4.84 17.43 -2.96
CA GLU A 71 -4.19 18.60 -2.35
C GLU A 71 -3.80 18.31 -0.90
N THR A 72 -4.74 17.70 -0.14
CA THR A 72 -4.47 17.28 1.24
C THR A 72 -3.37 16.23 1.30
N ALA A 73 -3.44 15.22 0.43
CA ALA A 73 -2.43 14.15 0.36
C ALA A 73 -1.03 14.73 0.11
N LYS A 74 -0.90 15.60 -0.89
CA LYS A 74 0.37 16.26 -1.22
C LYS A 74 0.95 17.02 -0.03
N SER A 75 0.12 17.85 0.64
CA SER A 75 0.55 18.61 1.81
C SER A 75 1.00 17.72 2.98
N LEU A 76 0.35 16.56 3.21
CA LEU A 76 0.72 15.64 4.26
C LEU A 76 2.01 14.87 3.92
N ILE A 77 2.19 14.46 2.65
CA ILE A 77 3.40 13.76 2.18
C ILE A 77 4.64 14.67 2.32
N GLU A 78 4.51 15.97 2.05
CA GLU A 78 5.60 16.93 2.21
C GLU A 78 6.16 17.00 3.64
N THR A 79 5.35 16.62 4.64
CA THR A 79 5.72 16.61 6.06
C THR A 79 6.01 15.21 6.62
N LEU A 80 5.87 14.16 5.81
CA LEU A 80 6.18 12.79 6.18
C LEU A 80 7.70 12.59 6.28
N ASP A 81 8.16 11.79 7.27
CA ASP A 81 9.56 11.39 7.40
C ASP A 81 10.00 10.64 6.12
N LYS A 82 11.12 11.04 5.55
CA LYS A 82 11.68 10.51 4.29
C LYS A 82 12.01 9.02 4.33
N ASN A 83 12.10 8.42 5.50
CA ASN A 83 12.31 6.98 5.68
C ASN A 83 11.00 6.20 5.72
N VAL A 84 9.84 6.87 5.74
CA VAL A 84 8.52 6.25 5.72
C VAL A 84 7.96 6.35 4.30
N LEU A 85 7.69 5.21 3.68
CA LEU A 85 7.18 5.16 2.30
C LEU A 85 5.67 5.44 2.25
N SER A 86 5.28 6.34 1.37
CA SER A 86 3.87 6.75 1.21
C SER A 86 3.12 5.83 0.25
N VAL A 87 1.89 5.45 0.61
CA VAL A 87 1.05 4.54 -0.15
C VAL A 87 -0.33 5.14 -0.39
N ALA A 88 -0.69 5.41 -1.65
CA ALA A 88 -2.06 5.74 -2.02
C ALA A 88 -2.93 4.48 -1.95
N VAL A 89 -3.94 4.44 -1.09
CA VAL A 89 -4.86 3.31 -0.94
C VAL A 89 -6.15 3.60 -1.69
N THR A 90 -6.45 2.77 -2.68
CA THR A 90 -7.53 3.01 -3.64
C THR A 90 -8.41 1.78 -3.85
N VAL A 91 -9.60 1.99 -4.39
CA VAL A 91 -10.51 0.91 -4.81
C VAL A 91 -10.84 1.08 -6.27
N SER A 92 -10.47 0.10 -7.11
CA SER A 92 -10.71 0.11 -8.56
C SER A 92 -10.34 1.44 -9.24
N PRO A 93 -9.11 1.93 -9.10
CA PRO A 93 -8.71 3.23 -9.63
C PRO A 93 -8.64 3.22 -11.16
N THR A 94 -8.82 4.39 -11.77
CA THR A 94 -8.49 4.62 -13.18
C THR A 94 -7.01 4.98 -13.35
N LEU A 95 -6.48 4.85 -14.57
CA LEU A 95 -5.09 5.25 -14.87
C LEU A 95 -4.84 6.74 -14.57
N GLU A 96 -5.84 7.61 -14.77
CA GLU A 96 -5.75 9.04 -14.43
C GLU A 96 -5.59 9.24 -12.92
N GLN A 97 -6.32 8.46 -12.11
CA GLN A 97 -6.19 8.50 -10.65
C GLN A 97 -4.81 8.00 -10.19
N VAL A 98 -4.25 6.97 -10.85
CA VAL A 98 -2.87 6.51 -10.58
C VAL A 98 -1.87 7.63 -10.90
N LYS A 99 -2.03 8.30 -12.04
CA LYS A 99 -1.19 9.44 -12.40
C LYS A 99 -1.32 10.59 -11.39
N THR A 100 -2.54 10.90 -10.94
CA THR A 100 -2.77 11.93 -9.91
C THR A 100 -2.08 11.58 -8.60
N ALA A 101 -2.11 10.32 -8.17
CA ALA A 101 -1.38 9.87 -6.98
C ALA A 101 0.14 10.04 -7.17
N TYR A 102 0.68 9.68 -8.33
CA TYR A 102 2.08 9.93 -8.65
C TYR A 102 2.45 11.43 -8.59
N ASP A 103 1.62 12.30 -9.17
CA ASP A 103 1.84 13.76 -9.16
C ASP A 103 1.73 14.37 -7.73
N CYS A 104 1.05 13.68 -6.80
CA CYS A 104 1.04 14.02 -5.37
C CYS A 104 2.33 13.62 -4.63
N GLY A 105 3.19 12.78 -5.22
CA GLY A 105 4.44 12.34 -4.63
C GLY A 105 4.37 11.01 -3.85
N PHE A 106 3.37 10.17 -4.12
CA PHE A 106 3.31 8.83 -3.53
C PHE A 106 4.41 7.92 -4.08
N ASP A 107 4.92 7.01 -3.22
CA ASP A 107 5.91 6.00 -3.60
C ASP A 107 5.23 4.75 -4.19
N TYR A 108 4.05 4.37 -3.69
CA TYR A 108 3.30 3.19 -4.08
C TYR A 108 1.82 3.47 -4.21
N ILE A 109 1.12 2.60 -4.96
CA ILE A 109 -0.33 2.54 -4.96
C ILE A 109 -0.81 1.15 -4.50
N GLN A 110 -1.67 1.11 -3.49
CA GLN A 110 -2.37 -0.09 -3.04
C GLN A 110 -3.75 -0.14 -3.66
N ILE A 111 -4.07 -1.24 -4.34
CA ILE A 111 -5.31 -1.38 -5.10
C ILE A 111 -6.17 -2.51 -4.53
N HIS A 112 -7.36 -2.16 -4.10
CA HIS A 112 -8.48 -3.06 -3.78
C HIS A 112 -9.45 -3.15 -4.95
N GLY A 113 -10.31 -4.19 -4.98
CA GLY A 113 -11.34 -4.36 -6.00
C GLY A 113 -10.80 -4.74 -7.36
N GLU A 114 -11.53 -4.40 -8.41
CA GLU A 114 -11.15 -4.71 -9.79
C GLU A 114 -10.05 -3.76 -10.28
N VAL A 115 -9.20 -4.23 -11.17
CA VAL A 115 -8.10 -3.45 -11.73
C VAL A 115 -7.94 -3.76 -13.22
N GLY A 116 -7.88 -2.72 -14.05
CA GLY A 116 -7.65 -2.84 -15.48
C GLY A 116 -6.18 -3.10 -15.81
N GLU A 117 -5.92 -3.69 -16.98
CA GLU A 117 -4.59 -3.97 -17.47
C GLU A 117 -3.76 -2.69 -17.66
N ASP A 118 -4.40 -1.60 -18.07
CA ASP A 118 -3.78 -0.26 -18.20
C ASP A 118 -3.25 0.27 -16.87
N VAL A 119 -3.97 0.00 -15.78
CA VAL A 119 -3.54 0.34 -14.42
C VAL A 119 -2.40 -0.56 -13.95
N LEU A 120 -2.47 -1.86 -14.22
CA LEU A 120 -1.41 -2.82 -13.86
C LEU A 120 -0.11 -2.56 -14.61
N SER A 121 -0.19 -2.11 -15.86
CA SER A 121 0.97 -1.77 -16.71
C SER A 121 1.39 -0.30 -16.61
N ASN A 122 0.85 0.45 -15.64
CA ASN A 122 1.14 1.87 -15.48
C ASN A 122 2.65 2.14 -15.30
N PRO A 123 3.18 3.24 -15.88
CA PRO A 123 4.59 3.59 -15.76
C PRO A 123 4.92 4.45 -14.52
N TYR A 124 3.91 4.82 -13.71
CA TYR A 124 4.04 5.83 -12.67
C TYR A 124 4.41 5.23 -11.31
N LEU A 125 3.60 4.29 -10.81
CA LEU A 125 3.72 3.76 -9.45
C LEU A 125 3.78 2.23 -9.44
N LYS A 126 4.58 1.68 -8.55
CA LYS A 126 4.55 0.25 -8.24
C LYS A 126 3.29 -0.08 -7.46
N VAL A 127 2.73 -1.25 -7.76
CA VAL A 127 1.43 -1.69 -7.24
C VAL A 127 1.61 -2.62 -6.04
N ILE A 128 0.86 -2.35 -4.98
CA ILE A 128 0.60 -3.28 -3.89
C ILE A 128 -0.83 -3.79 -4.11
N ARG A 129 -1.00 -5.08 -4.38
CA ARG A 129 -2.32 -5.66 -4.64
C ARG A 129 -2.96 -6.12 -3.33
N ALA A 130 -4.17 -5.64 -3.04
CA ALA A 130 -4.94 -6.06 -1.88
C ALA A 130 -6.02 -7.08 -2.28
N PHE A 131 -6.12 -8.15 -1.50
CA PHE A 131 -7.11 -9.21 -1.64
C PHE A 131 -7.94 -9.33 -0.37
N ASN A 132 -9.26 -9.50 -0.53
CA ASN A 132 -10.07 -10.06 0.54
C ASN A 132 -9.93 -11.58 0.54
N VAL A 133 -10.22 -12.23 1.66
CA VAL A 133 -10.17 -13.70 1.74
C VAL A 133 -11.07 -14.36 0.70
N SER A 134 -12.19 -13.72 0.33
CA SER A 134 -13.09 -14.18 -0.74
C SER A 134 -12.50 -14.14 -2.15
N ASP A 135 -11.42 -13.38 -2.35
CA ASP A 135 -10.84 -13.12 -3.68
C ASP A 135 -9.51 -13.88 -3.90
N LEU A 136 -9.13 -14.77 -2.99
CA LEU A 136 -7.85 -15.48 -3.02
C LEU A 136 -7.67 -16.35 -4.27
N GLU A 137 -8.74 -16.87 -4.84
CA GLU A 137 -8.70 -17.63 -6.10
C GLU A 137 -8.17 -16.82 -7.29
N LYS A 138 -8.26 -15.48 -7.23
CA LYS A 138 -7.69 -14.57 -8.24
C LYS A 138 -6.21 -14.30 -8.05
N PHE A 139 -5.60 -14.76 -6.96
CA PHE A 139 -4.20 -14.46 -6.64
C PHE A 139 -3.23 -14.91 -7.74
N ASP A 140 -3.47 -16.10 -8.31
CA ASP A 140 -2.61 -16.65 -9.35
C ASP A 140 -2.58 -15.82 -10.64
N GLU A 141 -3.63 -15.06 -10.93
CA GLU A 141 -3.70 -14.16 -12.09
C GLU A 141 -2.71 -12.98 -11.96
N TYR A 142 -2.48 -12.54 -10.74
CA TYR A 142 -1.68 -11.34 -10.47
C TYR A 142 -0.22 -11.62 -10.13
N ARG A 143 0.12 -12.83 -9.63
CA ARG A 143 1.46 -13.13 -9.10
C ARG A 143 2.61 -13.02 -10.12
N MET A 144 2.30 -13.07 -11.42
CA MET A 144 3.30 -12.96 -12.50
C MET A 144 3.47 -11.53 -13.02
N ASN A 145 2.67 -10.57 -12.54
CA ASN A 145 2.77 -9.18 -12.99
C ASN A 145 3.96 -8.47 -12.33
N GLN A 146 4.93 -8.04 -13.14
CA GLN A 146 6.19 -7.43 -12.66
C GLN A 146 6.02 -6.04 -12.02
N ASN A 147 4.88 -5.38 -12.23
CA ASN A 147 4.58 -4.10 -11.59
C ASN A 147 4.01 -4.26 -10.17
N ILE A 148 3.54 -5.46 -9.81
CA ILE A 148 3.08 -5.78 -8.47
C ILE A 148 4.28 -6.18 -7.63
N VAL A 149 4.59 -5.37 -6.61
CA VAL A 149 5.75 -5.56 -5.75
C VAL A 149 5.39 -6.06 -4.35
N GLY A 150 4.10 -6.12 -4.01
CA GLY A 150 3.65 -6.58 -2.71
C GLY A 150 2.18 -6.95 -2.69
N TYR A 151 1.78 -7.71 -1.67
CA TYR A 151 0.41 -8.17 -1.47
C TYR A 151 -0.07 -7.86 -0.05
N VAL A 152 -1.34 -7.48 0.07
CA VAL A 152 -2.06 -7.31 1.33
C VAL A 152 -3.24 -8.26 1.34
N PHE A 153 -3.38 -9.05 2.38
CA PHE A 153 -4.54 -9.92 2.58
C PHE A 153 -5.38 -9.36 3.74
N ASP A 154 -6.60 -8.93 3.41
CA ASP A 154 -7.54 -8.37 4.37
C ASP A 154 -8.56 -9.47 4.78
N ALA A 155 -8.58 -9.78 6.07
CA ALA A 155 -9.52 -10.75 6.66
C ALA A 155 -10.90 -10.13 6.91
N HIS A 156 -11.39 -9.25 6.02
CA HIS A 156 -12.68 -8.60 6.19
C HIS A 156 -13.82 -9.64 6.14
N GLU A 157 -14.28 -10.05 7.31
CA GLU A 157 -15.59 -10.72 7.45
C GLU A 157 -16.68 -9.65 7.32
N PRO A 158 -17.75 -9.89 6.52
CA PRO A 158 -18.81 -8.91 6.26
C PRO A 158 -19.53 -8.40 7.53
N ASP A 159 -19.43 -9.10 8.65
CA ASP A 159 -20.16 -8.84 9.90
C ASP A 159 -19.36 -8.10 10.98
N ARG A 160 -18.07 -7.88 10.81
CA ARG A 160 -17.36 -6.99 11.74
C ARG A 160 -17.52 -5.56 11.27
N LYS A 161 -18.43 -4.83 11.91
CA LYS A 161 -18.41 -3.36 11.91
C LYS A 161 -16.98 -2.95 12.20
N SER A 162 -16.29 -2.42 11.19
CA SER A 162 -14.97 -1.84 11.38
C SER A 162 -15.12 -0.74 12.42
N VAL A 163 -14.70 -1.05 13.63
CA VAL A 163 -14.52 -0.08 14.69
C VAL A 163 -13.21 0.64 14.34
N VAL A 164 -13.35 1.67 13.53
CA VAL A 164 -12.33 2.71 13.38
C VAL A 164 -13.02 4.03 13.08
#